data_10ed151e13480c367a7b39c734519747
#
_entry.id   10ed151e13480c367a7b39c734519747
#
_cell.length_a   1.000
_cell.length_b   1.000
_cell.length_c   1.000
_cell.angle_alpha   90.00
_cell.angle_beta   90.00
_cell.angle_gamma   90.00
#
_symmetry.space_group_name_H-M   'P 1'
#
loop_
_entity.id
_entity.type
_entity.pdbx_description
1 polymer ?
#
loop_
_entity_poly.entity_id
_entity_poly.type
_entity_poly.pdbx_seq_one_letter_code
_entity_poly.pdbx_strand_id
1 'polypeptide(L)'
;MWKENLNVNVELLNQEYLSSMEANLPIEGPIYQQPVQISRQVVDYEIGEEENAENKYRMAWGNVIGSYQDYEKVIAMQVLSDVLCGDNQAVLNKALLEKVLAENFYLAINDGELQNWCQLEVDHIKEENLDQVKEIVFDTLQTLIKKGIDRQQL
;
A
#
# COMPACT_ATOMS: atom_id res chain seq x y z
N MET A 1 25.28 21.05 -30.74
CA MET A 1 25.82 19.98 -29.88
C MET A 1 24.71 19.17 -29.16
N TRP A 2 23.86 19.71 -28.27
CA TRP A 2 22.80 18.94 -27.61
C TRP A 2 21.68 18.42 -28.54
N LYS A 3 21.21 19.24 -29.51
CA LYS A 3 20.17 18.83 -30.47
C LYS A 3 20.64 17.75 -31.43
N GLU A 4 21.91 17.80 -31.84
CA GLU A 4 22.50 16.81 -32.76
C GLU A 4 22.62 15.45 -32.05
N ASN A 5 23.05 15.42 -30.78
CA ASN A 5 23.12 14.20 -29.99
C ASN A 5 21.74 13.60 -29.74
N LEU A 6 20.71 14.43 -29.52
CA LEU A 6 19.34 13.93 -29.33
C LEU A 6 18.83 13.23 -30.60
N ASN A 7 19.03 13.84 -31.78
CA ASN A 7 18.60 13.23 -33.02
C ASN A 7 19.31 11.92 -33.33
N VAL A 8 20.62 11.85 -33.08
CA VAL A 8 21.40 10.62 -33.25
C VAL A 8 20.90 9.51 -32.30
N ASN A 9 20.60 9.86 -31.05
CA ASN A 9 20.07 8.89 -30.10
C ASN A 9 18.65 8.41 -30.46
N VAL A 10 17.80 9.30 -30.95
CA VAL A 10 16.45 8.95 -31.41
C VAL A 10 16.51 8.05 -32.65
N GLU A 11 17.40 8.36 -33.61
CA GLU A 11 17.62 7.51 -34.79
C GLU A 11 18.14 6.11 -34.38
N LEU A 12 19.10 6.04 -33.47
CA LEU A 12 19.63 4.78 -32.97
C LEU A 12 18.54 3.95 -32.30
N LEU A 13 17.76 4.55 -31.39
CA LEU A 13 16.65 3.87 -30.74
C LEU A 13 15.61 3.37 -31.72
N ASN A 14 15.29 4.18 -32.74
CA ASN A 14 14.34 3.79 -33.76
C ASN A 14 14.87 2.63 -34.61
N GLN A 15 16.11 2.70 -35.06
CA GLN A 15 16.71 1.66 -35.92
C GLN A 15 16.93 0.33 -35.20
N GLU A 16 17.45 0.39 -33.99
CA GLU A 16 17.84 -0.80 -33.24
C GLU A 16 16.67 -1.47 -32.50
N TYR A 17 15.66 -0.69 -32.08
CA TYR A 17 14.61 -1.21 -31.21
C TYR A 17 13.19 -0.95 -31.73
N LEU A 18 12.83 0.29 -32.05
CA LEU A 18 11.44 0.63 -32.32
C LEU A 18 10.94 0.20 -33.70
N SER A 19 11.82 0.17 -34.72
CA SER A 19 11.43 -0.20 -36.10
C SER A 19 10.99 -1.65 -36.24
N SER A 20 11.42 -2.51 -35.34
CA SER A 20 11.04 -3.94 -35.30
C SER A 20 9.81 -4.21 -34.45
N MET A 21 9.33 -3.21 -33.69
CA MET A 21 8.15 -3.36 -32.83
C MET A 21 6.88 -3.19 -33.66
N GLU A 22 5.97 -4.14 -33.55
CA GLU A 22 4.62 -3.96 -34.09
C GLU A 22 3.91 -2.84 -33.30
N ALA A 23 3.22 -1.95 -34.02
CA ALA A 23 2.40 -0.94 -33.38
C ALA A 23 1.28 -1.62 -32.59
N ASN A 24 1.40 -1.61 -31.27
CA ASN A 24 0.29 -2.04 -30.42
C ASN A 24 -0.85 -1.05 -30.60
N LEU A 25 -2.00 -1.56 -30.98
CA LEU A 25 -3.23 -0.76 -30.97
C LEU A 25 -3.46 -0.24 -29.54
N PRO A 26 -3.88 1.02 -29.40
CA PRO A 26 -4.18 1.56 -28.09
C PRO A 26 -5.24 0.68 -27.41
N ILE A 27 -5.02 0.35 -26.14
CA ILE A 27 -6.01 -0.33 -25.32
C ILE A 27 -7.30 0.51 -25.38
N GLU A 28 -8.42 -0.13 -25.69
CA GLU A 28 -9.72 0.52 -25.78
C GLU A 28 -10.15 1.09 -24.42
N GLY A 29 -9.66 2.26 -24.08
CA GLY A 29 -10.01 2.99 -22.85
C GLY A 29 -9.41 2.42 -21.57
N PRO A 30 -9.56 3.13 -20.46
CA PRO A 30 -9.07 2.71 -19.17
C PRO A 30 -9.89 1.55 -18.61
N ILE A 31 -9.21 0.50 -18.17
CA ILE A 31 -9.84 -0.64 -17.50
C ILE A 31 -9.81 -0.39 -16.00
N TYR A 32 -10.98 -0.16 -15.42
CA TYR A 32 -11.14 -0.04 -13.96
C TYR A 32 -11.42 -1.40 -13.35
N GLN A 33 -10.76 -1.67 -12.24
CA GLN A 33 -11.10 -2.84 -11.44
C GLN A 33 -12.52 -2.71 -10.90
N GLN A 34 -13.32 -3.71 -11.16
CA GLN A 34 -14.66 -3.80 -10.58
C GLN A 34 -14.58 -4.10 -9.08
N PRO A 35 -15.57 -3.64 -8.28
CA PRO A 35 -15.63 -4.01 -6.88
C PRO A 35 -15.54 -5.53 -6.71
N VAL A 36 -14.59 -5.98 -5.92
CA VAL A 36 -14.42 -7.39 -5.58
C VAL A 36 -15.17 -7.71 -4.29
N GLN A 37 -15.68 -8.93 -4.18
CA GLN A 37 -16.16 -9.40 -2.89
C GLN A 37 -14.97 -9.50 -1.92
N ILE A 38 -15.20 -9.15 -0.65
CA ILE A 38 -14.19 -9.31 0.39
C ILE A 38 -13.80 -10.78 0.41
N SER A 39 -12.57 -11.07 0.01
CA SER A 39 -12.00 -12.41 0.08
C SER A 39 -10.84 -12.40 1.07
N ARG A 40 -10.79 -13.44 1.89
CA ARG A 40 -9.59 -13.75 2.67
C ARG A 40 -8.75 -14.69 1.84
N GLN A 41 -7.50 -14.33 1.62
CA GLN A 41 -6.50 -15.22 1.01
C GLN A 41 -5.39 -15.46 2.02
N VAL A 42 -4.87 -16.67 2.05
CA VAL A 42 -3.65 -17.03 2.78
C VAL A 42 -2.63 -17.40 1.72
N VAL A 43 -1.48 -16.76 1.78
CA VAL A 43 -0.39 -16.95 0.82
C VAL A 43 0.88 -17.26 1.61
N ASP A 44 1.55 -18.33 1.23
CA ASP A 44 2.86 -18.66 1.78
C ASP A 44 3.94 -17.81 1.10
N TYR A 45 4.96 -17.41 1.84
CA TYR A 45 6.12 -16.71 1.32
C TYR A 45 7.42 -17.30 1.87
N GLU A 46 8.48 -17.17 1.12
CA GLU A 46 9.78 -17.69 1.49
C GLU A 46 10.45 -16.82 2.55
N ILE A 47 11.05 -17.46 3.53
CA ILE A 47 11.92 -16.84 4.54
C ILE A 47 13.32 -17.45 4.43
N GLY A 48 14.33 -16.74 4.95
CA GLY A 48 15.71 -17.25 4.96
C GLY A 48 15.84 -18.54 5.77
N GLU A 49 16.72 -19.45 5.32
CA GLU A 49 16.93 -20.76 5.98
C GLU A 49 17.30 -20.67 7.46
N GLU A 50 17.95 -19.58 7.88
CA GLU A 50 18.37 -19.34 9.26
C GLU A 50 17.35 -18.50 10.05
N GLU A 51 16.22 -18.08 9.44
CA GLU A 51 15.21 -17.25 10.10
C GLU A 51 14.23 -18.10 10.90
N ASN A 52 13.88 -17.62 12.09
CA ASN A 52 12.83 -18.23 12.89
C ASN A 52 11.45 -17.85 12.33
N ALA A 53 10.66 -18.84 11.96
CA ALA A 53 9.31 -18.65 11.42
C ALA A 53 8.26 -18.21 12.44
N GLU A 54 8.58 -18.27 13.75
CA GLU A 54 7.60 -18.09 14.83
C GLU A 54 6.85 -16.77 14.82
N ASN A 55 7.50 -15.68 14.37
CA ASN A 55 6.92 -14.33 14.31
C ASN A 55 6.95 -13.75 12.88
N LYS A 56 6.75 -14.58 11.88
CA LYS A 56 6.83 -14.15 10.46
C LYS A 56 5.47 -14.00 9.78
N TYR A 57 4.38 -14.10 10.51
CA TYR A 57 3.08 -13.85 9.92
C TYR A 57 2.89 -12.37 9.61
N ARG A 58 2.20 -12.12 8.50
CA ARG A 58 1.83 -10.79 8.01
C ARG A 58 0.33 -10.74 7.75
N MET A 59 -0.25 -9.58 8.00
CA MET A 59 -1.64 -9.28 7.65
C MET A 59 -1.69 -8.02 6.81
N ALA A 60 -2.47 -8.05 5.74
CA ALA A 60 -2.66 -6.89 4.88
C ALA A 60 -4.13 -6.69 4.53
N TRP A 61 -4.57 -5.43 4.48
CA TRP A 61 -5.90 -5.01 4.04
C TRP A 61 -5.75 -3.96 2.96
N GLY A 62 -6.15 -4.31 1.72
CA GLY A 62 -6.09 -3.43 0.56
C GLY A 62 -7.46 -2.87 0.20
N ASN A 63 -7.50 -1.59 -0.18
CA ASN A 63 -8.71 -0.92 -0.62
C ASN A 63 -8.41 0.08 -1.73
N VAL A 64 -9.29 0.15 -2.74
CA VAL A 64 -9.28 1.23 -3.71
C VAL A 64 -9.86 2.48 -3.05
N ILE A 65 -9.13 3.59 -3.10
CA ILE A 65 -9.52 4.87 -2.49
C ILE A 65 -10.07 5.88 -3.50
N GLY A 66 -9.88 5.64 -4.78
CA GLY A 66 -10.40 6.50 -5.83
C GLY A 66 -9.69 6.30 -7.16
N SER A 67 -9.91 7.24 -8.07
CA SER A 67 -9.21 7.32 -9.34
C SER A 67 -8.04 8.30 -9.26
N TYR A 68 -7.21 8.36 -10.31
CA TYR A 68 -6.13 9.34 -10.43
C TYR A 68 -6.60 10.81 -10.33
N GLN A 69 -7.89 11.09 -10.48
CA GLN A 69 -8.49 12.42 -10.37
C GLN A 69 -8.87 12.78 -8.93
N ASP A 70 -8.92 11.80 -8.03
CA ASP A 70 -9.36 11.99 -6.63
C ASP A 70 -8.20 12.46 -5.74
N TYR A 71 -7.49 13.51 -6.16
CA TYR A 71 -6.29 14.03 -5.51
C TYR A 71 -6.50 14.39 -4.03
N GLU A 72 -7.63 15.02 -3.70
CA GLU A 72 -7.95 15.39 -2.31
C GLU A 72 -8.08 14.16 -1.40
N LYS A 73 -8.62 13.06 -1.92
CA LYS A 73 -8.70 11.81 -1.15
C LYS A 73 -7.31 11.22 -0.89
N VAL A 74 -6.42 11.30 -1.89
CA VAL A 74 -5.04 10.82 -1.74
C VAL A 74 -4.33 11.60 -0.63
N ILE A 75 -4.39 12.94 -0.66
CA ILE A 75 -3.81 13.79 0.38
C ILE A 75 -4.41 13.47 1.76
N ALA A 76 -5.71 13.33 1.85
CA ALA A 76 -6.38 12.97 3.11
C ALA A 76 -5.91 11.61 3.63
N MET A 77 -5.71 10.63 2.74
CA MET A 77 -5.19 9.31 3.10
C MET A 77 -3.72 9.35 3.51
N GLN A 78 -2.89 10.20 2.92
CA GLN A 78 -1.50 10.40 3.33
C GLN A 78 -1.44 10.98 4.76
N VAL A 79 -2.23 12.01 5.06
CA VAL A 79 -2.33 12.56 6.42
C VAL A 79 -2.84 11.49 7.40
N LEU A 80 -3.84 10.71 6.99
CA LEU A 80 -4.36 9.62 7.82
C LEU A 80 -3.31 8.53 8.07
N SER A 81 -2.46 8.24 7.09
CA SER A 81 -1.34 7.31 7.24
C SER A 81 -0.39 7.74 8.36
N ASP A 82 -0.04 9.02 8.39
CA ASP A 82 0.84 9.57 9.43
C ASP A 82 0.18 9.48 10.82
N VAL A 83 -1.09 9.82 10.93
CA VAL A 83 -1.85 9.73 12.21
C VAL A 83 -1.97 8.29 12.71
N LEU A 84 -2.17 7.34 11.80
CA LEU A 84 -2.37 5.93 12.16
C LEU A 84 -1.05 5.20 12.44
N CYS A 85 -0.02 5.45 11.63
CA CYS A 85 1.19 4.64 11.56
C CYS A 85 2.51 5.44 11.47
N GLY A 86 2.48 6.78 11.52
CA GLY A 86 3.64 7.62 11.23
C GLY A 86 4.81 7.48 12.21
N ASP A 87 4.52 7.22 13.48
CA ASP A 87 5.54 6.97 14.52
C ASP A 87 5.04 6.02 15.62
N ASN A 88 5.85 5.79 16.63
CA ASN A 88 5.51 4.90 17.76
C ASN A 88 4.38 5.43 18.65
N GLN A 89 4.01 6.71 18.55
CA GLN A 89 2.88 7.31 19.27
C GLN A 89 1.62 7.34 18.41
N ALA A 90 1.74 7.05 17.12
CA ALA A 90 0.62 6.94 16.21
C ALA A 90 -0.39 5.91 16.70
N VAL A 91 -1.65 6.15 16.40
CA VAL A 91 -2.78 5.48 17.08
C VAL A 91 -2.73 3.96 16.99
N LEU A 92 -2.46 3.41 15.81
CA LEU A 92 -2.38 1.95 15.63
C LEU A 92 -1.07 1.38 16.20
N ASN A 93 0.05 2.07 15.97
CA ASN A 93 1.35 1.63 16.49
C ASN A 93 1.29 1.53 18.01
N LYS A 94 0.79 2.54 18.68
CA LYS A 94 0.63 2.52 20.12
C LYS A 94 -0.25 1.36 20.61
N ALA A 95 -1.42 1.17 19.98
CA ALA A 95 -2.36 0.13 20.37
C ALA A 95 -1.79 -1.29 20.26
N LEU A 96 -0.89 -1.53 19.30
CA LEU A 96 -0.31 -2.84 19.04
C LEU A 96 1.05 -3.04 19.73
N LEU A 97 1.90 -1.99 19.77
CA LEU A 97 3.20 -2.05 20.45
C LEU A 97 3.06 -2.20 21.96
N GLU A 98 2.11 -1.52 22.60
CA GLU A 98 1.87 -1.66 24.05
C GLU A 98 1.54 -3.10 24.47
N LYS A 99 1.01 -3.90 23.54
CA LYS A 99 0.66 -5.31 23.77
C LYS A 99 1.71 -6.29 23.24
N VAL A 100 2.77 -5.79 22.59
CA VAL A 100 3.85 -6.60 21.99
C VAL A 100 3.30 -7.66 21.02
N LEU A 101 2.32 -7.29 20.21
CA LEU A 101 1.62 -8.21 19.31
C LEU A 101 2.20 -8.26 17.90
N ALA A 102 2.89 -7.22 17.49
CA ALA A 102 3.53 -7.08 16.19
C ALA A 102 4.62 -6.01 16.24
N GLU A 103 5.49 -5.92 15.23
CA GLU A 103 6.65 -5.03 15.27
C GLU A 103 6.57 -3.87 14.26
N ASN A 104 6.00 -4.10 13.08
CA ASN A 104 5.91 -3.10 12.02
C ASN A 104 4.48 -2.90 11.56
N PHE A 105 4.13 -1.63 11.38
CA PHE A 105 2.81 -1.21 10.90
C PHE A 105 3.00 -0.08 9.94
N TYR A 106 2.35 -0.13 8.80
CA TYR A 106 2.32 0.99 7.87
C TYR A 106 1.06 0.98 7.02
N LEU A 107 0.63 2.15 6.64
CA LEU A 107 -0.43 2.37 5.67
C LEU A 107 0.21 2.93 4.41
N ALA A 108 0.44 2.07 3.43
CA ALA A 108 0.94 2.46 2.12
C ALA A 108 -0.16 3.09 1.28
N ILE A 109 0.15 4.18 0.61
CA ILE A 109 -0.74 4.85 -0.34
C ILE A 109 -0.09 4.79 -1.71
N ASN A 110 -0.79 4.24 -2.70
CA ASN A 110 -0.34 4.23 -4.09
C ASN A 110 -1.25 5.15 -4.92
N ASP A 111 -0.65 6.20 -5.48
CA ASP A 111 -1.33 7.26 -6.23
C ASP A 111 -0.84 7.41 -7.68
N GLY A 112 0.06 6.53 -8.10
CA GLY A 112 0.67 6.56 -9.45
C GLY A 112 -0.11 5.82 -10.53
N GLU A 113 -1.30 5.30 -10.23
CA GLU A 113 -2.06 4.44 -11.12
C GLU A 113 -3.45 5.01 -11.47
N LEU A 114 -4.12 4.35 -12.43
CA LEU A 114 -5.47 4.73 -12.85
C LEU A 114 -6.47 4.75 -11.68
N GLN A 115 -6.35 3.80 -10.77
CA GLN A 115 -7.09 3.74 -9.52
C GLN A 115 -6.10 3.77 -8.36
N ASN A 116 -6.24 4.78 -7.53
CA ASN A 116 -5.43 4.90 -6.32
C ASN A 116 -5.90 3.89 -5.28
N TRP A 117 -4.97 3.27 -4.59
CA TRP A 117 -5.28 2.26 -3.57
C TRP A 117 -4.42 2.46 -2.32
N CYS A 118 -4.87 1.91 -1.22
CA CYS A 118 -4.11 1.87 0.02
C CYS A 118 -4.03 0.45 0.56
N GLN A 119 -2.98 0.18 1.31
CA GLN A 119 -2.77 -1.08 1.99
C GLN A 119 -2.28 -0.83 3.42
N LEU A 120 -3.10 -1.23 4.39
CA LEU A 120 -2.65 -1.34 5.78
C LEU A 120 -1.97 -2.68 5.95
N GLU A 121 -0.73 -2.68 6.43
CA GLU A 121 0.06 -3.88 6.64
C GLU A 121 0.58 -3.95 8.08
N VAL A 122 0.57 -5.14 8.63
CA VAL A 122 1.05 -5.47 9.97
C VAL A 122 1.97 -6.68 9.86
N ASP A 123 3.22 -6.51 10.28
CA ASP A 123 4.28 -7.50 10.17
C ASP A 123 4.74 -8.04 11.52
N HIS A 124 5.47 -9.17 11.45
CA HIS A 124 6.10 -9.82 12.59
C HIS A 124 5.08 -10.20 13.67
N ILE A 125 4.01 -10.87 13.25
CA ILE A 125 2.95 -11.37 14.11
C ILE A 125 3.23 -12.84 14.42
N LYS A 126 2.98 -13.27 15.65
CA LYS A 126 2.90 -14.70 15.97
C LYS A 126 1.55 -15.27 15.54
N GLU A 127 1.52 -16.51 15.10
CA GLU A 127 0.28 -17.17 14.65
C GLU A 127 -0.86 -17.03 15.66
N GLU A 128 -0.58 -17.27 16.92
CA GLU A 128 -1.53 -17.17 18.02
C GLU A 128 -2.14 -15.78 18.23
N ASN A 129 -1.48 -14.72 17.73
CA ASN A 129 -1.88 -13.33 17.89
C ASN A 129 -2.70 -12.77 16.70
N LEU A 130 -2.82 -13.51 15.61
CA LEU A 130 -3.45 -13.02 14.37
C LEU A 130 -4.86 -12.47 14.60
N ASP A 131 -5.72 -13.20 15.30
CA ASP A 131 -7.09 -12.77 15.55
C ASP A 131 -7.13 -11.56 16.48
N GLN A 132 -6.26 -11.49 17.48
CA GLN A 132 -6.17 -10.35 18.39
C GLN A 132 -5.66 -9.09 17.69
N VAL A 133 -4.67 -9.19 16.82
CA VAL A 133 -4.19 -8.08 16.00
C VAL A 133 -5.31 -7.54 15.12
N LYS A 134 -6.03 -8.41 14.44
CA LYS A 134 -7.18 -8.05 13.62
C LYS A 134 -8.24 -7.28 14.44
N GLU A 135 -8.63 -7.80 15.60
CA GLU A 135 -9.61 -7.17 16.49
C GLU A 135 -9.17 -5.76 16.89
N ILE A 136 -7.92 -5.61 17.35
CA ILE A 136 -7.37 -4.31 17.76
C ILE A 136 -7.36 -3.30 16.60
N VAL A 137 -6.94 -3.72 15.42
CA VAL A 137 -6.95 -2.85 14.24
C VAL A 137 -8.36 -2.33 13.96
N PHE A 138 -9.34 -3.22 13.88
CA PHE A 138 -10.71 -2.82 13.58
C PHE A 138 -11.36 -1.99 14.69
N ASP A 139 -11.15 -2.35 15.96
CA ASP A 139 -11.68 -1.61 17.11
C ASP A 139 -11.07 -0.20 17.20
N THR A 140 -9.77 -0.07 16.90
CA THR A 140 -9.09 1.23 16.87
C THR A 140 -9.66 2.10 15.77
N LEU A 141 -9.79 1.59 14.55
CA LEU A 141 -10.39 2.31 13.44
C LEU A 141 -11.85 2.70 13.72
N GLN A 142 -12.64 1.79 14.28
CA GLN A 142 -14.01 2.08 14.68
C GLN A 142 -14.10 3.18 15.76
N THR A 143 -13.16 3.17 16.69
CA THR A 143 -13.08 4.19 17.74
C THR A 143 -12.77 5.56 17.14
N LEU A 144 -11.84 5.63 16.21
CA LEU A 144 -11.52 6.87 15.49
C LEU A 144 -12.70 7.39 14.67
N ILE A 145 -13.43 6.50 13.99
CA ILE A 145 -14.64 6.89 13.25
C ILE A 145 -15.68 7.52 14.17
N LYS A 146 -15.85 6.98 15.39
CA LYS A 146 -16.87 7.47 16.35
C LYS A 146 -16.43 8.72 17.10
N LYS A 147 -15.16 8.82 17.49
CA LYS A 147 -14.65 9.89 18.38
C LYS A 147 -13.94 11.02 17.61
N GLY A 148 -13.55 10.77 16.38
CA GLY A 148 -12.65 11.64 15.62
C GLY A 148 -11.18 11.46 16.04
N ILE A 149 -10.31 12.19 15.36
CA ILE A 149 -8.86 12.24 15.63
C ILE A 149 -8.63 13.37 16.65
N ASP A 150 -7.85 13.10 17.69
CA ASP A 150 -7.46 14.13 18.64
C ASP A 150 -6.57 15.17 17.95
N ARG A 151 -6.87 16.47 18.15
CA ARG A 151 -6.08 17.58 17.57
C ARG A 151 -4.62 17.60 18.01
N GLN A 152 -4.29 16.94 19.11
CA GLN A 152 -2.90 16.80 19.56
C GLN A 152 -2.12 15.72 18.78
N GLN A 153 -2.82 14.91 17.98
CA GLN A 153 -2.25 13.87 17.13
C GLN A 153 -2.14 14.29 15.65
N LEU A 154 -2.60 15.49 15.33
CA LEU A 154 -2.46 16.16 14.03
C LEU A 154 -1.28 17.16 14.06
#